data_342591573b4d5bf302e186a54ee0d21f
#
_entry.id   342591573b4d5bf302e186a54ee0d21f
#
_cell.length_a   1.000
_cell.length_b   1.000
_cell.length_c   1.000
_cell.angle_alpha   90.00
_cell.angle_beta   90.00
_cell.angle_gamma   90.00
#
_symmetry.space_group_name_H-M   'P 1'
#
loop_
_entity.id
_entity.type
_entity.pdbx_description
1 polymer ?
#
loop_
_entity_poly.entity_id
_entity_poly.type
_entity_poly.pdbx_seq_one_letter_code
_entity_poly.pdbx_strand_id
1 'polypeptide(L)'
;GTLEIPENVISIGAGAFAHCRSIEGLVFPESLESIRYEPTYYENGGAFEGCYGIGSIVCKGGIPAYVQPGAFNGVAKDNFTLEVPQSAITLYQTEPGWMDFKRIAAHHELVCRPSIANAINTECTRNLVLNAEGDWEVESMPDWCSLSQTSGSQKTELTLTIHEMAKGSEARTGEIVFKLKDKDYTHKCTVSQYDYEYAEDEIITLQKATKGNNGGINL
;
A
#
# COMPACT_ATOMS: atom_id res chain seq x y z
N GLY A 1 -8.35 8.34 -9.12
CA GLY A 1 -7.58 7.74 -8.01
C GLY A 1 -6.58 6.70 -8.49
N THR A 2 -5.88 6.06 -7.57
CA THR A 2 -4.88 5.01 -7.87
C THR A 2 -5.55 3.65 -7.97
N LEU A 3 -5.24 2.92 -9.04
CA LEU A 3 -5.62 1.53 -9.24
C LEU A 3 -4.45 0.62 -8.85
N GLU A 4 -4.64 -0.17 -7.80
CA GLU A 4 -3.68 -1.21 -7.40
C GLU A 4 -4.14 -2.56 -7.97
N ILE A 5 -3.29 -3.17 -8.80
CA ILE A 5 -3.53 -4.50 -9.36
C ILE A 5 -3.16 -5.55 -8.30
N PRO A 6 -4.06 -6.51 -8.00
CA PRO A 6 -3.82 -7.52 -6.94
C PRO A 6 -2.59 -8.40 -7.19
N GLU A 7 -1.94 -8.83 -6.11
CA GLU A 7 -0.66 -9.58 -6.13
C GLU A 7 -0.71 -10.96 -6.83
N ASN A 8 -1.88 -11.48 -7.15
CA ASN A 8 -2.05 -12.75 -7.86
C ASN A 8 -2.35 -12.58 -9.35
N VAL A 9 -2.38 -11.35 -9.86
CA VAL A 9 -2.63 -11.08 -11.28
C VAL A 9 -1.34 -11.26 -12.05
N ILE A 10 -1.37 -12.14 -13.04
CA ILE A 10 -0.22 -12.45 -13.91
C ILE A 10 -0.33 -11.80 -15.29
N SER A 11 -1.53 -11.40 -15.73
CA SER A 11 -1.74 -10.81 -17.04
C SER A 11 -2.88 -9.80 -17.04
N ILE A 12 -2.69 -8.69 -17.76
CA ILE A 12 -3.74 -7.70 -18.03
C ILE A 12 -4.10 -7.80 -19.52
N GLY A 13 -5.36 -8.17 -19.80
CA GLY A 13 -5.86 -8.38 -21.13
C GLY A 13 -5.97 -7.11 -21.98
N ALA A 14 -6.04 -7.27 -23.28
CA ALA A 14 -6.28 -6.18 -24.21
C ALA A 14 -7.59 -5.45 -23.88
N GLY A 15 -7.57 -4.12 -23.86
CA GLY A 15 -8.73 -3.27 -23.57
C GLY A 15 -9.24 -3.30 -22.13
N ALA A 16 -8.61 -4.04 -21.21
CA ALA A 16 -9.13 -4.26 -19.85
C ALA A 16 -9.45 -2.97 -19.09
N PHE A 17 -8.68 -1.91 -19.30
CA PHE A 17 -8.86 -0.59 -18.69
C PHE A 17 -8.88 0.53 -19.75
N ALA A 18 -9.17 0.18 -21.01
CA ALA A 18 -9.21 1.19 -22.06
C ALA A 18 -10.17 2.33 -21.72
N HIS A 19 -9.72 3.58 -21.95
CA HIS A 19 -10.48 4.80 -21.71
C HIS A 19 -10.90 5.06 -20.24
N CYS A 20 -10.28 4.39 -19.27
CA CYS A 20 -10.49 4.65 -17.85
C CYS A 20 -9.78 5.96 -17.44
N ARG A 21 -10.37 7.10 -17.76
CA ARG A 21 -9.79 8.45 -17.59
C ARG A 21 -9.65 8.92 -16.16
N SER A 22 -10.35 8.27 -15.21
CA SER A 22 -10.28 8.59 -13.77
C SER A 22 -9.17 7.86 -13.03
N ILE A 23 -8.41 6.98 -13.72
CA ILE A 23 -7.20 6.40 -13.15
C ILE A 23 -6.10 7.44 -13.21
N GLU A 24 -5.56 7.81 -12.03
CA GLU A 24 -4.48 8.79 -11.86
C GLU A 24 -3.14 8.11 -11.55
N GLY A 25 -3.19 6.91 -10.97
CA GLY A 25 -2.01 6.12 -10.66
C GLY A 25 -2.25 4.63 -10.88
N LEU A 26 -1.17 3.90 -11.19
CA LEU A 26 -1.16 2.44 -11.31
C LEU A 26 -0.10 1.86 -10.38
N VAL A 27 -0.46 0.75 -9.72
CA VAL A 27 0.51 -0.09 -9.00
C VAL A 27 0.42 -1.50 -9.54
N PHE A 28 1.50 -1.97 -10.14
CA PHE A 28 1.61 -3.32 -10.69
C PHE A 28 2.30 -4.25 -9.71
N PRO A 29 1.76 -5.47 -9.48
CA PRO A 29 2.33 -6.46 -8.58
C PRO A 29 3.60 -7.09 -9.14
N GLU A 30 4.36 -7.75 -8.26
CA GLU A 30 5.53 -8.53 -8.65
C GLU A 30 5.17 -9.72 -9.57
N SER A 31 3.96 -10.26 -9.42
CA SER A 31 3.46 -11.40 -10.19
C SER A 31 3.13 -11.10 -11.65
N LEU A 32 3.10 -9.80 -12.05
CA LEU A 32 2.65 -9.43 -13.40
C LEU A 32 3.67 -9.83 -14.46
N GLU A 33 3.25 -10.66 -15.41
CA GLU A 33 4.08 -11.17 -16.51
C GLU A 33 3.79 -10.50 -17.86
N SER A 34 2.55 -10.02 -18.08
CA SER A 34 2.19 -9.43 -19.37
C SER A 34 1.10 -8.37 -19.32
N ILE A 35 1.22 -7.36 -20.20
CA ILE A 35 0.23 -6.32 -20.47
C ILE A 35 -0.05 -6.34 -21.97
N ARG A 36 -1.30 -6.60 -22.35
CA ARG A 36 -1.67 -6.97 -23.71
C ARG A 36 -2.24 -5.81 -24.52
N TYR A 37 -2.10 -5.96 -25.83
CA TYR A 37 -2.76 -5.19 -26.87
C TYR A 37 -3.29 -6.17 -27.92
N GLU A 38 -4.52 -5.96 -28.39
CA GLU A 38 -5.06 -6.65 -29.55
C GLU A 38 -5.68 -5.62 -30.49
N PRO A 39 -5.23 -5.54 -31.76
CA PRO A 39 -5.86 -4.67 -32.73
C PRO A 39 -7.25 -5.20 -33.02
N THR A 40 -8.28 -4.48 -32.63
CA THR A 40 -9.67 -4.81 -33.00
C THR A 40 -10.11 -4.01 -34.20
N TYR A 41 -11.09 -4.54 -34.94
CA TYR A 41 -11.60 -3.94 -36.20
C TYR A 41 -12.28 -2.58 -35.97
N TYR A 42 -12.62 -2.25 -34.71
CA TYR A 42 -13.44 -1.08 -34.35
C TYR A 42 -12.76 -0.04 -33.46
N GLU A 43 -11.56 -0.21 -33.04
CA GLU A 43 -10.73 0.71 -32.25
C GLU A 43 -9.98 -0.01 -31.12
N ASN A 44 -8.75 0.38 -30.92
CA ASN A 44 -8.01 0.55 -29.69
C ASN A 44 -8.03 -0.66 -28.72
N GLY A 45 -7.07 -1.54 -28.89
CA GLY A 45 -6.95 -2.75 -28.10
C GLY A 45 -5.93 -2.71 -26.99
N GLY A 46 -5.38 -1.55 -26.65
CA GLY A 46 -4.40 -1.44 -25.56
C GLY A 46 -5.02 -1.57 -24.17
N ALA A 47 -4.38 -2.35 -23.29
CA ALA A 47 -4.88 -2.56 -21.92
C ALA A 47 -5.19 -1.26 -21.19
N PHE A 48 -4.38 -0.21 -21.39
CA PHE A 48 -4.54 1.13 -20.77
C PHE A 48 -4.69 2.23 -21.83
N GLU A 49 -5.14 1.89 -23.01
CA GLU A 49 -5.30 2.88 -24.06
C GLU A 49 -6.29 3.96 -23.67
N GLY A 50 -5.93 5.23 -23.96
CA GLY A 50 -6.79 6.36 -23.66
C GLY A 50 -6.94 6.69 -22.16
N CYS A 51 -6.13 6.10 -21.31
CA CYS A 51 -6.05 6.44 -19.88
C CYS A 51 -5.25 7.72 -19.68
N TYR A 52 -5.76 8.86 -20.15
CA TYR A 52 -5.05 10.15 -20.15
C TYR A 52 -4.80 10.72 -18.75
N GLY A 53 -5.50 10.21 -17.71
CA GLY A 53 -5.38 10.68 -16.33
C GLY A 53 -4.15 10.14 -15.61
N ILE A 54 -3.49 9.10 -16.13
CA ILE A 54 -2.37 8.46 -15.45
C ILE A 54 -1.18 9.42 -15.35
N GLY A 55 -0.79 9.71 -14.11
CA GLY A 55 0.34 10.56 -13.74
C GLY A 55 1.38 9.86 -12.87
N SER A 56 1.17 8.58 -12.54
CA SER A 56 2.15 7.77 -11.80
C SER A 56 1.99 6.28 -12.12
N ILE A 57 3.11 5.57 -12.22
CA ILE A 57 3.13 4.12 -12.33
C ILE A 57 4.25 3.59 -11.42
N VAL A 58 3.88 2.62 -10.57
CA VAL A 58 4.80 1.87 -9.72
C VAL A 58 4.77 0.40 -10.16
N CYS A 59 5.92 -0.18 -10.47
CA CYS A 59 6.08 -1.60 -10.72
C CYS A 59 6.84 -2.23 -9.56
N LYS A 60 6.24 -3.23 -8.89
CA LYS A 60 6.89 -3.97 -7.80
C LYS A 60 7.80 -5.09 -8.30
N GLY A 61 7.64 -5.51 -9.56
CA GLY A 61 8.38 -6.62 -10.16
C GLY A 61 9.86 -6.31 -10.42
N GLY A 62 10.74 -7.17 -9.94
CA GLY A 62 12.17 -7.14 -10.27
C GLY A 62 12.48 -7.53 -11.72
N ILE A 63 11.53 -8.14 -12.40
CA ILE A 63 11.56 -8.46 -13.84
C ILE A 63 10.42 -7.70 -14.50
N PRO A 64 10.70 -6.88 -15.54
CA PRO A 64 9.66 -6.16 -16.26
C PRO A 64 8.65 -7.12 -16.91
N ALA A 65 7.35 -6.86 -16.74
CA ALA A 65 6.33 -7.58 -17.49
C ALA A 65 6.47 -7.30 -19.00
N TYR A 66 6.18 -8.28 -19.83
CA TYR A 66 6.13 -8.07 -21.27
C TYR A 66 4.98 -7.13 -21.65
N VAL A 67 5.29 -6.03 -22.29
CA VAL A 67 4.31 -5.04 -22.75
C VAL A 67 4.17 -5.11 -24.27
N GLN A 68 2.98 -5.47 -24.74
CA GLN A 68 2.71 -5.41 -26.17
C GLN A 68 2.66 -3.94 -26.67
N PRO A 69 3.23 -3.66 -27.85
CA PRO A 69 3.17 -2.34 -28.46
C PRO A 69 1.72 -1.83 -28.54
N GLY A 70 1.45 -0.63 -28.04
CA GLY A 70 0.10 -0.06 -27.99
C GLY A 70 -0.64 -0.23 -26.66
N ALA A 71 -0.17 -1.08 -25.74
CA ALA A 71 -0.82 -1.29 -24.44
C ALA A 71 -1.04 0.00 -23.63
N PHE A 72 -0.15 0.98 -23.76
CA PHE A 72 -0.21 2.30 -23.11
C PHE A 72 -0.42 3.47 -24.09
N ASN A 73 -1.12 3.26 -25.19
CA ASN A 73 -1.43 4.34 -26.12
C ASN A 73 -2.23 5.46 -25.44
N GLY A 74 -1.77 6.70 -25.59
CA GLY A 74 -2.39 7.87 -24.95
C GLY A 74 -1.96 8.15 -23.51
N VAL A 75 -1.19 7.25 -22.86
CA VAL A 75 -0.56 7.55 -21.58
C VAL A 75 0.61 8.49 -21.80
N ALA A 76 0.67 9.59 -21.04
CA ALA A 76 1.67 10.64 -21.17
C ALA A 76 3.01 10.26 -20.52
N LYS A 77 3.70 9.25 -21.07
CA LYS A 77 4.91 8.62 -20.53
C LYS A 77 6.07 9.58 -20.21
N ASP A 78 6.06 10.78 -20.80
CA ASP A 78 7.09 11.80 -20.59
C ASP A 78 6.81 12.71 -19.39
N ASN A 79 5.59 12.68 -18.84
CA ASN A 79 5.15 13.67 -17.85
C ASN A 79 5.39 13.24 -16.39
N PHE A 80 5.66 11.96 -16.15
CA PHE A 80 5.88 11.42 -14.79
C PHE A 80 7.06 10.45 -14.77
N THR A 81 7.45 10.04 -13.58
CA THR A 81 8.52 9.04 -13.36
C THR A 81 7.88 7.66 -13.18
N LEU A 82 8.33 6.67 -13.96
CA LEU A 82 8.05 5.27 -13.72
C LEU A 82 8.91 4.80 -12.54
N GLU A 83 8.28 4.32 -11.49
CA GLU A 83 8.97 3.83 -10.30
C GLU A 83 9.08 2.30 -10.36
N VAL A 84 10.30 1.78 -10.18
CA VAL A 84 10.63 0.36 -10.27
C VAL A 84 11.61 -0.03 -9.17
N PRO A 85 11.77 -1.34 -8.82
CA PRO A 85 12.80 -1.75 -7.87
C PRO A 85 14.19 -1.24 -8.29
N GLN A 86 15.00 -0.78 -7.33
CA GLN A 86 16.34 -0.25 -7.58
C GLN A 86 17.20 -1.21 -8.40
N SER A 87 17.13 -2.52 -8.12
CA SER A 87 17.87 -3.56 -8.84
C SER A 87 17.39 -3.78 -10.27
N ALA A 88 16.18 -3.32 -10.61
CA ALA A 88 15.53 -3.55 -11.90
C ALA A 88 15.60 -2.35 -12.86
N ILE A 89 16.11 -1.20 -12.43
CA ILE A 89 16.13 0.04 -13.24
C ILE A 89 16.69 -0.22 -14.64
N THR A 90 17.86 -0.86 -14.74
CA THR A 90 18.49 -1.13 -16.04
C THR A 90 17.65 -2.04 -16.93
N LEU A 91 16.94 -3.02 -16.34
CA LEU A 91 16.04 -3.90 -17.08
C LEU A 91 14.87 -3.11 -17.67
N TYR A 92 14.20 -2.28 -16.88
CA TYR A 92 13.11 -1.44 -17.36
C TYR A 92 13.54 -0.39 -18.39
N GLN A 93 14.78 0.10 -18.31
CA GLN A 93 15.35 1.03 -19.29
C GLN A 93 15.59 0.40 -20.66
N THR A 94 15.71 -0.92 -20.72
CA THR A 94 16.04 -1.66 -21.95
C THR A 94 14.89 -2.51 -22.49
N GLU A 95 13.88 -2.78 -21.65
CA GLU A 95 12.76 -3.63 -22.04
C GLU A 95 11.74 -2.86 -22.93
N PRO A 96 11.38 -3.42 -24.10
CA PRO A 96 10.40 -2.82 -24.99
C PRO A 96 9.06 -2.53 -24.30
N GLY A 97 8.51 -1.33 -24.56
CA GLY A 97 7.28 -0.83 -23.94
C GLY A 97 7.52 -0.07 -22.63
N TRP A 98 8.50 -0.48 -21.83
CA TRP A 98 8.93 0.25 -20.63
C TRP A 98 9.98 1.32 -20.94
N MET A 99 10.91 1.04 -21.85
CA MET A 99 11.94 2.00 -22.31
C MET A 99 11.36 3.29 -22.91
N ASP A 100 10.07 3.29 -23.26
CA ASP A 100 9.36 4.49 -23.74
C ASP A 100 9.13 5.53 -22.64
N PHE A 101 9.20 5.15 -21.35
CA PHE A 101 9.13 6.08 -20.24
C PHE A 101 10.46 6.84 -20.09
N LYS A 102 10.44 8.15 -20.25
CA LYS A 102 11.64 8.98 -20.26
C LYS A 102 12.35 9.06 -18.91
N ARG A 103 11.61 8.86 -17.83
CA ARG A 103 12.13 8.92 -16.46
C ARG A 103 11.79 7.62 -15.75
N ILE A 104 12.81 6.84 -15.41
CA ILE A 104 12.69 5.61 -14.65
C ILE A 104 13.58 5.76 -13.42
N ALA A 105 13.02 5.61 -12.23
CA ALA A 105 13.71 5.76 -10.96
C ALA A 105 13.37 4.62 -10.00
N ALA A 106 14.14 4.51 -8.93
CA ALA A 106 13.86 3.55 -7.89
C ALA A 106 12.54 3.87 -7.17
N HIS A 107 11.70 2.86 -7.06
CA HIS A 107 10.61 2.86 -6.10
C HIS A 107 11.18 2.57 -4.71
N HIS A 108 10.78 3.36 -3.73
CA HIS A 108 11.19 3.15 -2.35
C HIS A 108 9.98 2.67 -1.56
N GLU A 109 9.96 1.38 -1.26
CA GLU A 109 8.94 0.82 -0.39
C GLU A 109 9.34 1.04 1.09
N LEU A 110 8.52 1.79 1.79
CA LEU A 110 8.51 1.84 3.25
C LEU A 110 7.05 1.82 3.68
N VAL A 111 6.55 0.69 4.12
CA VAL A 111 5.14 0.52 4.47
C VAL A 111 5.01 -0.25 5.76
N CYS A 112 4.29 0.32 6.72
CA CYS A 112 3.91 -0.33 7.97
C CYS A 112 2.47 -0.87 7.87
N ARG A 113 2.27 -2.11 8.25
CA ARG A 113 0.93 -2.74 8.29
C ARG A 113 0.69 -3.41 9.64
N PRO A 114 -0.48 -3.18 10.26
CA PRO A 114 -1.45 -2.15 9.88
C PRO A 114 -0.90 -0.73 10.03
N SER A 115 -1.38 0.19 9.22
CA SER A 115 -1.03 1.62 9.30
C SER A 115 -1.85 2.38 10.34
N ILE A 116 -2.82 1.71 10.97
CA ILE A 116 -3.66 2.25 12.04
C ILE A 116 -3.70 1.22 13.18
N ALA A 117 -3.40 1.66 14.38
CA ALA A 117 -3.49 0.86 15.59
C ALA A 117 -4.40 1.55 16.62
N ASN A 118 -5.45 0.88 17.04
CA ASN A 118 -6.38 1.39 18.05
C ASN A 118 -6.23 0.63 19.36
N ALA A 119 -6.34 1.33 20.46
CA ALA A 119 -6.26 0.79 21.81
C ALA A 119 -7.30 1.43 22.74
N ILE A 120 -7.63 0.75 23.82
CA ILE A 120 -8.36 1.29 24.96
C ILE A 120 -7.36 1.76 26.01
N ASN A 121 -7.84 2.29 27.12
CA ASN A 121 -7.04 2.89 28.19
C ASN A 121 -6.03 1.95 28.89
N THR A 122 -6.16 0.63 28.76
CA THR A 122 -5.22 -0.34 29.34
C THR A 122 -4.00 -0.55 28.43
N GLU A 123 -2.85 -0.84 29.04
CA GLU A 123 -1.66 -1.23 28.27
C GLU A 123 -1.95 -2.45 27.37
N CYS A 124 -1.54 -2.36 26.14
CA CYS A 124 -1.71 -3.45 25.18
C CYS A 124 -0.60 -3.46 24.12
N THR A 125 -0.48 -4.60 23.45
CA THR A 125 0.47 -4.77 22.36
C THR A 125 -0.24 -4.98 21.02
N ARG A 126 0.43 -4.58 19.91
CA ARG A 126 0.00 -4.81 18.54
C ARG A 126 1.20 -5.26 17.72
N ASN A 127 0.97 -6.22 16.84
CA ASN A 127 2.00 -6.63 15.88
C ASN A 127 1.91 -5.73 14.64
N LEU A 128 3.06 -5.20 14.25
CA LEU A 128 3.25 -4.44 13.03
C LEU A 128 4.23 -5.17 12.13
N VAL A 129 4.03 -5.09 10.83
CA VAL A 129 4.99 -5.55 9.83
C VAL A 129 5.45 -4.33 9.05
N LEU A 130 6.71 -4.00 9.16
CA LEU A 130 7.35 -2.94 8.38
C LEU A 130 8.06 -3.58 7.19
N ASN A 131 7.63 -3.27 5.98
CA ASN A 131 8.36 -3.58 4.76
C ASN A 131 9.16 -2.34 4.37
N ALA A 132 10.48 -2.48 4.26
CA ALA A 132 11.38 -1.40 3.88
C ALA A 132 12.35 -1.89 2.82
N GLU A 133 12.57 -1.09 1.80
CA GLU A 133 13.62 -1.32 0.81
C GLU A 133 14.92 -0.64 1.26
N GLY A 134 15.57 -1.23 2.26
CA GLY A 134 16.82 -0.73 2.82
C GLY A 134 16.75 -0.53 4.34
N ASP A 135 17.77 0.19 4.86
CA ASP A 135 17.85 0.50 6.28
C ASP A 135 16.84 1.57 6.67
N TRP A 136 16.16 1.34 7.78
CA TRP A 136 15.13 2.24 8.29
C TRP A 136 15.38 2.59 9.76
N GLU A 137 14.77 3.66 10.20
CA GLU A 137 14.75 4.10 11.60
C GLU A 137 13.40 4.73 11.94
N VAL A 138 13.11 4.81 13.23
CA VAL A 138 11.98 5.60 13.74
C VAL A 138 12.42 7.04 13.88
N GLU A 139 11.83 7.93 13.07
CA GLU A 139 12.10 9.38 13.13
C GLU A 139 11.39 10.03 14.31
N SER A 140 10.15 9.62 14.58
CA SER A 140 9.39 10.08 15.74
C SER A 140 8.34 9.06 16.18
N MET A 141 8.00 9.09 17.46
CA MET A 141 6.98 8.24 18.07
C MET A 141 6.39 8.95 19.29
N PRO A 142 5.08 8.77 19.59
CA PRO A 142 4.50 9.27 20.83
C PRO A 142 5.20 8.68 22.06
N ASP A 143 5.37 9.47 23.12
CA ASP A 143 6.00 9.07 24.38
C ASP A 143 5.23 7.98 25.16
N TRP A 144 3.95 7.81 24.83
CA TRP A 144 3.08 6.76 25.34
C TRP A 144 3.07 5.49 24.51
N CYS A 145 4.00 5.38 23.56
CA CYS A 145 4.24 4.18 22.73
C CYS A 145 5.68 3.72 22.86
N SER A 146 5.90 2.43 22.68
CA SER A 146 7.24 1.87 22.49
C SER A 146 7.22 0.75 21.44
N LEU A 147 8.33 0.54 20.76
CA LEU A 147 8.51 -0.51 19.76
C LEU A 147 9.59 -1.49 20.21
N SER A 148 9.47 -2.75 19.80
CA SER A 148 10.50 -3.78 20.09
C SER A 148 11.87 -3.44 19.54
N GLN A 149 11.93 -2.62 18.48
CA GLN A 149 13.15 -2.02 17.94
C GLN A 149 12.82 -0.75 17.16
N THR A 150 13.77 0.18 17.11
CA THR A 150 13.61 1.51 16.50
C THR A 150 14.41 1.71 15.21
N SER A 151 15.10 0.67 14.74
CA SER A 151 15.81 0.65 13.48
C SER A 151 15.99 -0.78 13.00
N GLY A 152 16.24 -0.96 11.72
CA GLY A 152 16.49 -2.27 11.11
C GLY A 152 16.73 -2.15 9.63
N SER A 153 16.62 -3.28 8.92
CA SER A 153 16.73 -3.35 7.46
C SER A 153 15.68 -4.28 6.90
N GLN A 154 15.20 -4.00 5.70
CA GLN A 154 14.24 -4.82 4.97
C GLN A 154 12.92 -5.06 5.74
N LYS A 155 12.30 -6.22 5.49
CA LYS A 155 11.06 -6.60 6.18
C LYS A 155 11.35 -6.91 7.64
N THR A 156 10.63 -6.27 8.54
CA THR A 156 10.80 -6.43 9.99
C THR A 156 9.45 -6.56 10.68
N GLU A 157 9.33 -7.54 11.57
CA GLU A 157 8.18 -7.68 12.47
C GLU A 157 8.47 -6.90 13.75
N LEU A 158 7.54 -6.02 14.13
CA LEU A 158 7.65 -5.15 15.28
C LEU A 158 6.51 -5.41 16.25
N THR A 159 6.81 -5.38 17.53
CA THR A 159 5.78 -5.31 18.58
C THR A 159 5.67 -3.86 19.04
N LEU A 160 4.51 -3.26 18.81
CA LEU A 160 4.12 -1.96 19.35
C LEU A 160 3.48 -2.18 20.71
N THR A 161 4.02 -1.56 21.76
CA THR A 161 3.37 -1.44 23.06
C THR A 161 2.75 -0.06 23.19
N ILE A 162 1.47 -0.01 23.49
CA ILE A 162 0.72 1.21 23.77
C ILE A 162 0.50 1.22 25.28
N HIS A 163 1.16 2.17 25.96
CA HIS A 163 1.13 2.25 27.43
C HIS A 163 -0.24 2.72 27.93
N GLU A 164 -0.55 2.36 29.15
CA GLU A 164 -1.82 2.71 29.78
C GLU A 164 -2.09 4.22 29.76
N MET A 165 -3.35 4.57 29.74
CA MET A 165 -3.85 5.94 29.83
C MET A 165 -4.68 6.07 31.11
N ALA A 166 -4.51 7.15 31.85
CA ALA A 166 -5.30 7.36 33.06
C ALA A 166 -6.80 7.38 32.75
N LYS A 167 -7.57 6.72 33.59
CA LYS A 167 -9.04 6.69 33.49
C LYS A 167 -9.62 8.11 33.54
N GLY A 168 -10.57 8.41 32.69
CA GLY A 168 -11.17 9.73 32.55
C GLY A 168 -10.37 10.72 31.71
N SER A 169 -9.27 10.27 31.07
CA SER A 169 -8.51 11.11 30.14
C SER A 169 -9.22 11.27 28.79
N GLU A 170 -8.97 12.38 28.13
CA GLU A 170 -9.43 12.55 26.74
C GLU A 170 -8.69 11.57 25.81
N ALA A 171 -9.37 11.15 24.74
CA ALA A 171 -8.77 10.31 23.70
C ALA A 171 -7.52 10.98 23.12
N ARG A 172 -6.48 10.17 22.87
CA ARG A 172 -5.23 10.67 22.29
C ARG A 172 -4.91 9.95 20.98
N THR A 173 -4.34 10.69 20.06
CA THR A 173 -3.88 10.16 18.77
C THR A 173 -2.48 10.70 18.49
N GLY A 174 -1.62 9.85 17.98
CA GLY A 174 -0.27 10.20 17.58
C GLY A 174 0.20 9.39 16.39
N GLU A 175 1.35 9.74 15.84
CA GLU A 175 1.92 9.08 14.69
C GLU A 175 3.29 8.50 15.03
N ILE A 176 3.53 7.25 14.65
CA ILE A 176 4.86 6.68 14.57
C ILE A 176 5.35 6.93 13.15
N VAL A 177 6.44 7.66 12.99
CA VAL A 177 7.03 8.00 11.70
C VAL A 177 8.27 7.14 11.50
N PHE A 178 8.22 6.29 10.49
CA PHE A 178 9.35 5.51 10.01
C PHE A 178 10.03 6.26 8.86
N LYS A 179 11.35 6.17 8.75
CA LYS A 179 12.16 6.81 7.71
C LYS A 179 13.18 5.84 7.15
N LEU A 180 13.41 5.88 5.83
CA LEU A 180 14.59 5.25 5.22
C LEU A 180 15.83 6.11 5.48
N LYS A 181 16.92 5.50 6.00
CA LYS A 181 18.12 6.23 6.47
C LYS A 181 18.79 7.07 5.40
N ASP A 182 18.86 6.55 4.18
CA ASP A 182 19.60 7.19 3.08
C ASP A 182 18.70 7.99 2.13
N LYS A 183 17.43 8.18 2.50
CA LYS A 183 16.42 8.77 1.62
C LYS A 183 15.44 9.63 2.40
N ASP A 184 14.98 10.68 1.78
CA ASP A 184 13.92 11.53 2.34
C ASP A 184 12.53 10.90 2.05
N TYR A 185 12.33 9.69 2.59
CA TYR A 185 11.09 8.95 2.43
C TYR A 185 10.61 8.44 3.78
N THR A 186 9.40 8.79 4.16
CA THR A 186 8.79 8.45 5.43
C THR A 186 7.45 7.73 5.25
N HIS A 187 7.10 6.89 6.21
CA HIS A 187 5.79 6.27 6.33
C HIS A 187 5.25 6.45 7.75
N LYS A 188 3.94 6.69 7.85
CA LYS A 188 3.27 6.95 9.13
C LYS A 188 2.35 5.80 9.52
N CYS A 189 2.42 5.42 10.80
CA CYS A 189 1.45 4.55 11.44
C CYS A 189 0.70 5.37 12.49
N THR A 190 -0.60 5.53 12.34
CA THR A 190 -1.44 6.27 13.29
C THR A 190 -1.82 5.37 14.46
N VAL A 191 -1.61 5.85 15.67
CA VAL A 191 -1.99 5.16 16.91
C VAL A 191 -3.03 6.01 17.62
N SER A 192 -4.18 5.42 17.96
CA SER A 192 -5.24 6.08 18.72
C SER A 192 -5.58 5.29 19.97
N GLN A 193 -5.76 6.00 21.08
CA GLN A 193 -6.13 5.40 22.36
C GLN A 193 -7.32 6.14 22.96
N TYR A 194 -8.29 5.38 23.42
CA TYR A 194 -9.56 5.88 23.93
C TYR A 194 -9.78 5.40 25.37
N ASP A 195 -10.32 6.28 26.21
CA ASP A 195 -10.85 5.86 27.49
C ASP A 195 -12.24 5.26 27.24
N TYR A 196 -12.33 3.95 27.19
CA TYR A 196 -13.55 3.23 26.93
C TYR A 196 -13.91 2.35 28.13
N GLU A 197 -15.01 2.68 28.81
CA GLU A 197 -15.63 1.80 29.77
C GLU A 197 -16.76 1.03 29.06
N TYR A 198 -16.61 -0.28 28.96
CA TYR A 198 -17.75 -1.13 28.69
C TYR A 198 -18.62 -1.15 29.97
N ALA A 199 -19.82 -0.62 29.89
CA ALA A 199 -20.80 -0.94 30.91
C ALA A 199 -21.02 -2.46 30.91
N GLU A 200 -20.99 -3.10 32.08
CA GLU A 200 -21.21 -4.56 32.19
C GLU A 200 -22.49 -4.98 31.49
N ASP A 201 -23.50 -4.12 31.43
CA ASP A 201 -24.77 -4.31 30.74
C ASP A 201 -24.65 -4.41 29.21
N GLU A 202 -23.69 -3.72 28.58
CA GLU A 202 -23.45 -3.81 27.13
C GLU A 202 -22.80 -5.13 26.74
N ILE A 203 -21.89 -5.65 27.57
CA ILE A 203 -21.27 -6.98 27.38
C ILE A 203 -22.34 -8.07 27.46
N ILE A 204 -23.26 -7.98 28.42
CA ILE A 204 -24.38 -8.91 28.57
C ILE A 204 -25.32 -8.86 27.35
N THR A 205 -25.58 -7.70 26.81
CA THR A 205 -26.44 -7.51 25.63
C THR A 205 -25.80 -8.13 24.39
N LEU A 206 -24.50 -7.94 24.16
CA LEU A 206 -23.77 -8.58 23.06
C LEU A 206 -23.69 -10.11 23.23
N GLN A 207 -23.49 -10.62 24.44
CA GLN A 207 -23.51 -12.05 24.69
C GLN A 207 -24.89 -12.69 24.50
N LYS A 208 -25.96 -11.99 24.83
CA LYS A 208 -27.34 -12.42 24.57
C LYS A 208 -27.68 -12.38 23.09
N ALA A 209 -27.21 -11.38 22.35
CA ALA A 209 -27.40 -11.29 20.90
C ALA A 209 -26.67 -12.43 20.15
N THR A 210 -25.50 -12.89 20.65
CA THR A 210 -24.76 -14.01 20.07
C THR A 210 -25.33 -15.38 20.45
N LYS A 211 -26.11 -15.51 21.54
CA LYS A 211 -26.76 -16.76 21.97
C LYS A 211 -28.22 -16.89 21.51
N GLY A 212 -28.85 -15.81 21.10
CA GLY A 212 -30.23 -15.82 20.63
C GLY A 212 -30.32 -16.00 19.14
N ASN A 213 -30.76 -17.18 18.75
CA ASN A 213 -31.10 -17.66 17.42
C ASN A 213 -30.00 -18.43 16.67
N ASN A 214 -30.35 -19.64 16.36
CA ASN A 214 -29.73 -20.56 15.42
C ASN A 214 -29.24 -19.87 14.15
N GLY A 215 -27.99 -19.44 14.12
CA GLY A 215 -27.35 -19.02 12.90
C GLY A 215 -27.28 -17.52 12.70
N GLY A 216 -26.14 -17.01 12.94
CA GLY A 216 -25.58 -15.85 12.28
C GLY A 216 -26.25 -14.50 12.56
N ILE A 217 -25.45 -13.59 12.99
CA ILE A 217 -25.78 -12.15 12.87
C ILE A 217 -25.83 -11.84 11.38
N ASN A 218 -27.02 -11.58 10.84
CA ASN A 218 -27.15 -10.91 9.56
C ASN A 218 -26.82 -9.42 9.81
N LEU A 219 -25.65 -9.00 9.37
CA LEU A 219 -25.28 -7.61 9.19
C LEU A 219 -25.84 -7.09 7.88
#